data_a99ea8562cef47f003780da016bedc5b
#
_entry.id   a99ea8562cef47f003780da016bedc5b
#
_cell.length_a   1.000
_cell.length_b   1.000
_cell.length_c   1.000
_cell.angle_alpha   90.00
_cell.angle_beta   90.00
_cell.angle_gamma   90.00
#
_symmetry.space_group_name_H-M   'P 1'
#
loop_
_entity.id
_entity.type
_entity.pdbx_description
1 polymer ?
#
loop_
_entity_poly.entity_id
_entity_poly.type
_entity_poly.pdbx_seq_one_letter_code
_entity_poly.pdbx_strand_id
1 'polypeptide(L)'
;MVVGKPAQVRDSVACLLAGGHLLLEDVPGVGKTTLAHALAHSFGLQFSRVQFTADLMPSDLTGVSIYERASETFVFHPGPVFAQVLLADEINRASPKTQSALLEAMEERQVSAEGRTHRLPEPFFVIATQNPQEQLGTFPLPESQLDRFLMRISLCLLYTSDAADDSL
;
A
#
# COMPACT_ATOMS: atom_id res chain seq x y z
N MET A 1 19.30 2.08 2.50
CA MET A 1 19.45 1.09 3.59
C MET A 1 18.54 1.51 4.74
N VAL A 2 17.62 0.65 5.15
CA VAL A 2 16.72 0.94 6.30
C VAL A 2 17.54 0.62 7.56
N VAL A 3 18.03 1.65 8.22
CA VAL A 3 18.91 1.51 9.40
C VAL A 3 18.06 1.65 10.66
N GLY A 4 18.30 0.78 11.65
CA GLY A 4 17.76 0.92 12.99
C GLY A 4 16.39 0.26 13.25
N LYS A 5 15.83 -0.54 12.30
CA LYS A 5 14.53 -1.19 12.46
C LYS A 5 14.53 -2.66 11.98
N PRO A 6 15.41 -3.52 12.50
CA PRO A 6 15.56 -4.89 12.00
C PRO A 6 14.29 -5.75 12.23
N ALA A 7 13.57 -5.53 13.32
CA ALA A 7 12.33 -6.25 13.62
C ALA A 7 11.25 -5.93 12.59
N GLN A 8 11.03 -4.66 12.30
CA GLN A 8 10.02 -4.21 11.34
C GLN A 8 10.35 -4.68 9.90
N VAL A 9 11.61 -4.70 9.52
CA VAL A 9 12.06 -5.25 8.24
C VAL A 9 11.77 -6.74 8.17
N ARG A 10 12.12 -7.50 9.20
CA ARG A 10 11.88 -8.94 9.29
C ARG A 10 10.39 -9.26 9.20
N ASP A 11 9.56 -8.55 9.95
CA ASP A 11 8.12 -8.75 9.96
C ASP A 11 7.48 -8.41 8.61
N SER A 12 7.96 -7.35 7.95
CA SER A 12 7.54 -6.99 6.60
C SER A 12 7.88 -8.07 5.57
N VAL A 13 9.07 -8.65 5.65
CA VAL A 13 9.49 -9.77 4.80
C VAL A 13 8.63 -11.01 5.08
N ALA A 14 8.37 -11.32 6.35
CA ALA A 14 7.51 -12.43 6.73
C ALA A 14 6.08 -12.26 6.19
N CYS A 15 5.52 -11.05 6.28
CA CYS A 15 4.22 -10.72 5.72
C CYS A 15 4.17 -10.94 4.19
N LEU A 16 5.19 -10.47 3.47
CA LEU A 16 5.31 -10.68 2.03
C LEU A 16 5.37 -12.18 1.68
N LEU A 17 6.20 -12.94 2.37
CA LEU A 17 6.38 -14.38 2.14
C LEU A 17 5.12 -15.18 2.48
N ALA A 18 4.33 -14.72 3.44
CA ALA A 18 3.03 -15.31 3.78
C ALA A 18 1.92 -14.94 2.78
N GLY A 19 2.21 -14.11 1.77
CA GLY A 19 1.22 -13.65 0.78
C GLY A 19 0.19 -12.68 1.36
N GLY A 20 0.47 -12.09 2.52
CA GLY A 20 -0.39 -11.09 3.16
C GLY A 20 -0.11 -9.66 2.72
N HIS A 21 -0.92 -8.73 3.20
CA HIS A 21 -0.75 -7.29 2.98
C HIS A 21 -0.38 -6.63 4.30
N LEU A 22 0.34 -5.51 4.22
CA LEU A 22 0.94 -4.80 5.35
C LEU A 22 0.32 -3.42 5.51
N LEU A 23 -0.06 -3.06 6.73
CA LEU A 23 -0.44 -1.71 7.11
C LEU A 23 0.65 -1.09 8.00
N LEU A 24 1.20 0.03 7.56
CA LEU A 24 2.16 0.82 8.33
C LEU A 24 1.46 2.02 8.94
N GLU A 25 1.47 2.08 10.26
CA GLU A 25 0.88 3.19 11.02
C GLU A 25 2.00 4.03 11.61
N ASP A 26 2.15 5.26 11.15
CA ASP A 26 3.12 6.17 11.73
C ASP A 26 3.05 7.59 11.16
N VAL A 27 3.86 8.47 11.80
CA VAL A 27 4.07 9.85 11.36
C VAL A 27 4.88 9.92 10.05
N PRO A 28 4.76 11.01 9.28
CA PRO A 28 5.53 11.23 8.06
C PRO A 28 7.05 11.21 8.29
N GLY A 29 7.81 10.76 7.29
CA GLY A 29 9.29 10.88 7.29
C GLY A 29 10.07 9.71 7.90
N VAL A 30 9.43 8.61 8.28
CA VAL A 30 10.09 7.46 8.95
C VAL A 30 10.65 6.39 8.02
N GLY A 31 10.72 6.64 6.71
CA GLY A 31 11.33 5.73 5.75
C GLY A 31 10.40 4.64 5.18
N LYS A 32 9.08 4.83 5.22
CA LYS A 32 8.09 3.88 4.69
C LYS A 32 8.32 3.58 3.20
N THR A 33 8.54 4.61 2.40
CA THR A 33 8.83 4.47 0.96
C THR A 33 10.13 3.72 0.72
N THR A 34 11.16 4.00 1.52
CA THR A 34 12.45 3.32 1.44
C THR A 34 12.30 1.83 1.76
N LEU A 35 11.52 1.48 2.78
CA LEU A 35 11.23 0.09 3.14
C LEU A 35 10.52 -0.65 2.01
N ALA A 36 9.43 -0.06 1.49
CA ALA A 36 8.65 -0.66 0.41
C ALA A 36 9.47 -0.88 -0.86
N HIS A 37 10.24 0.12 -1.25
CA HIS A 37 11.13 0.04 -2.42
C HIS A 37 12.26 -0.98 -2.22
N ALA A 38 12.86 -1.03 -1.03
CA ALA A 38 13.90 -1.99 -0.71
C ALA A 38 13.37 -3.43 -0.75
N LEU A 39 12.17 -3.68 -0.23
CA LEU A 39 11.53 -5.00 -0.33
C LEU A 39 11.31 -5.41 -1.79
N ALA A 40 10.70 -4.55 -2.59
CA ALA A 40 10.46 -4.84 -4.00
C ALA A 40 11.77 -5.13 -4.75
N HIS A 41 12.78 -4.29 -4.55
CA HIS A 41 14.09 -4.45 -5.20
C HIS A 41 14.80 -5.73 -4.79
N SER A 42 14.76 -6.08 -3.50
CA SER A 42 15.44 -7.27 -2.97
C SER A 42 14.86 -8.57 -3.53
N PHE A 43 13.60 -8.59 -3.90
CA PHE A 43 12.92 -9.74 -4.49
C PHE A 43 12.78 -9.65 -6.02
N GLY A 44 13.32 -8.60 -6.64
CA GLY A 44 13.21 -8.39 -8.09
C GLY A 44 11.77 -8.14 -8.57
N LEU A 45 10.93 -7.57 -7.72
CA LEU A 45 9.51 -7.34 -7.98
C LEU A 45 9.26 -5.93 -8.55
N GLN A 46 8.26 -5.83 -9.42
CA GLN A 46 7.81 -4.54 -9.95
C GLN A 46 7.15 -3.72 -8.85
N PHE A 47 7.60 -2.48 -8.70
CA PHE A 47 7.15 -1.54 -7.67
C PHE A 47 6.34 -0.39 -8.28
N SER A 48 5.26 -0.03 -7.61
CA SER A 48 4.51 1.19 -7.89
C SER A 48 4.15 1.90 -6.57
N ARG A 49 4.06 3.22 -6.63
CA ARG A 49 3.61 4.05 -5.51
C ARG A 49 2.44 4.91 -5.92
N VAL A 50 1.42 4.95 -5.09
CA VAL A 50 0.28 5.84 -5.25
C VAL A 50 0.09 6.63 -3.97
N GLN A 51 0.04 7.95 -4.10
CA GLN A 51 -0.37 8.85 -3.02
C GLN A 51 -1.89 8.95 -3.03
N PHE A 52 -2.54 8.57 -1.94
CA PHE A 52 -3.98 8.67 -1.78
C PHE A 52 -4.35 10.09 -1.43
N THR A 53 -5.33 10.63 -2.14
CA THR A 53 -5.86 11.99 -2.00
C THR A 53 -7.39 11.98 -2.08
N ALA A 54 -8.05 13.05 -1.66
CA ALA A 54 -9.51 13.12 -1.65
C ALA A 54 -10.14 13.03 -3.06
N ASP A 55 -9.40 13.41 -4.09
CA ASP A 55 -9.82 13.41 -5.50
C ASP A 55 -9.41 12.14 -6.26
N LEU A 56 -8.63 11.24 -5.65
CA LEU A 56 -8.25 9.98 -6.26
C LEU A 56 -9.48 9.10 -6.51
N MET A 57 -9.65 8.69 -7.76
CA MET A 57 -10.77 7.85 -8.18
C MET A 57 -10.40 6.35 -8.18
N PRO A 58 -11.37 5.44 -8.03
CA PRO A 58 -11.12 4.00 -8.15
C PRO A 58 -10.43 3.60 -9.46
N SER A 59 -10.80 4.22 -10.56
CA SER A 59 -10.19 3.96 -11.89
C SER A 59 -8.73 4.39 -11.99
N ASP A 60 -8.30 5.34 -11.18
CA ASP A 60 -6.88 5.74 -11.09
C ASP A 60 -6.02 4.61 -10.50
N LEU A 61 -6.62 3.71 -9.72
CA LEU A 61 -5.96 2.53 -9.16
C LEU A 61 -6.05 1.33 -10.08
N THR A 62 -7.24 1.05 -10.58
CA THR A 62 -7.56 -0.20 -11.28
C THR A 62 -7.24 -0.15 -12.77
N GLY A 63 -7.23 1.03 -13.34
CA GLY A 63 -7.07 1.22 -14.78
C GLY A 63 -8.39 1.54 -15.48
N VAL A 64 -8.28 1.85 -16.76
CA VAL A 64 -9.39 2.29 -17.60
C VAL A 64 -9.29 1.65 -18.97
N SER A 65 -10.45 1.43 -19.62
CA SER A 65 -10.51 1.09 -21.04
C SER A 65 -10.67 2.34 -21.86
N ILE A 66 -9.79 2.54 -22.83
CA ILE A 66 -9.79 3.68 -23.73
C ILE A 66 -10.13 3.19 -25.14
N TYR A 67 -11.04 3.89 -25.81
CA TYR A 67 -11.36 3.62 -27.19
C TYR A 67 -10.22 4.09 -28.11
N GLU A 68 -9.55 3.16 -28.78
CA GLU A 68 -8.52 3.45 -29.75
C GLU A 68 -9.10 3.50 -31.16
N ARG A 69 -9.05 4.69 -31.78
CA ARG A 69 -9.59 4.92 -33.13
C ARG A 69 -8.86 4.11 -34.19
N ALA A 70 -7.56 3.84 -34.00
CA ALA A 70 -6.76 3.11 -34.97
C ALA A 70 -7.13 1.63 -35.09
N SER A 71 -7.54 1.03 -34.00
CA SER A 71 -7.99 -0.37 -33.92
C SER A 71 -9.52 -0.52 -33.86
N GLU A 72 -10.24 0.60 -33.73
CA GLU A 72 -11.70 0.66 -33.53
C GLU A 72 -12.19 -0.21 -32.34
N THR A 73 -11.34 -0.36 -31.31
CA THR A 73 -11.59 -1.22 -30.15
C THR A 73 -11.31 -0.50 -28.85
N PHE A 74 -11.92 -0.99 -27.75
CA PHE A 74 -11.55 -0.59 -26.41
C PHE A 74 -10.33 -1.39 -25.96
N VAL A 75 -9.27 -0.66 -25.56
CA VAL A 75 -8.04 -1.23 -25.01
C VAL A 75 -7.95 -0.90 -23.53
N PHE A 76 -7.74 -1.92 -22.71
CA PHE A 76 -7.58 -1.75 -21.27
C PHE A 76 -6.16 -1.27 -20.94
N HIS A 77 -6.07 -0.14 -20.26
CA HIS A 77 -4.84 0.41 -19.71
C HIS A 77 -4.79 0.10 -18.22
N PRO A 78 -3.93 -0.85 -17.79
CA PRO A 78 -3.85 -1.24 -16.38
C PRO A 78 -3.36 -0.10 -15.50
N GLY A 79 -3.95 0.02 -14.32
CA GLY A 79 -3.56 0.98 -13.31
C GLY A 79 -2.45 0.47 -12.38
N PRO A 80 -2.08 1.26 -11.36
CA PRO A 80 -0.98 0.96 -10.44
C PRO A 80 -1.15 -0.36 -9.65
N VAL A 81 -2.36 -0.86 -9.46
CA VAL A 81 -2.60 -2.14 -8.78
C VAL A 81 -2.02 -3.35 -9.53
N PHE A 82 -1.66 -3.17 -10.80
CA PHE A 82 -1.02 -4.23 -11.58
C PHE A 82 0.49 -4.34 -11.35
N ALA A 83 1.05 -3.56 -10.44
CA ALA A 83 2.40 -3.81 -9.91
C ALA A 83 2.39 -4.95 -8.89
N GLN A 84 3.53 -5.63 -8.74
CA GLN A 84 3.68 -6.73 -7.78
C GLN A 84 3.80 -6.24 -6.34
N VAL A 85 4.42 -5.08 -6.12
CA VAL A 85 4.47 -4.38 -4.84
C VAL A 85 3.88 -2.99 -5.03
N LEU A 86 2.77 -2.73 -4.37
CA LEU A 86 2.10 -1.43 -4.38
C LEU A 86 2.26 -0.75 -3.01
N LEU A 87 2.87 0.43 -3.00
CA LEU A 87 2.82 1.32 -1.85
C LEU A 87 1.62 2.26 -2.00
N ALA A 88 0.60 2.02 -1.18
CA ALA A 88 -0.59 2.87 -1.07
C ALA A 88 -0.39 3.85 0.08
N ASP A 89 0.09 5.05 -0.25
CA ASP A 89 0.52 6.03 0.75
C ASP A 89 -0.66 6.90 1.21
N GLU A 90 -0.84 7.02 2.53
CA GLU A 90 -1.92 7.78 3.19
C GLU A 90 -3.33 7.35 2.74
N ILE A 91 -3.61 6.05 2.81
CA ILE A 91 -4.87 5.44 2.32
C ILE A 91 -6.13 6.06 2.96
N ASN A 92 -6.04 6.56 4.19
CA ASN A 92 -7.15 7.23 4.89
C ASN A 92 -7.51 8.62 4.33
N ARG A 93 -6.73 9.18 3.41
CA ARG A 93 -7.04 10.45 2.74
C ARG A 93 -7.98 10.32 1.55
N ALA A 94 -8.07 9.16 0.94
CA ALA A 94 -8.99 8.94 -0.17
C ALA A 94 -10.42 8.65 0.31
N SER A 95 -11.38 8.86 -0.59
CA SER A 95 -12.78 8.53 -0.32
C SER A 95 -12.97 7.04 0.01
N PRO A 96 -14.02 6.68 0.77
CA PRO A 96 -14.34 5.28 1.05
C PRO A 96 -14.49 4.42 -0.21
N LYS A 97 -14.99 4.99 -1.29
CA LYS A 97 -15.15 4.30 -2.58
C LYS A 97 -13.82 3.88 -3.18
N THR A 98 -12.82 4.76 -3.13
CA THR A 98 -11.46 4.47 -3.62
C THR A 98 -10.75 3.48 -2.71
N GLN A 99 -10.89 3.61 -1.39
CA GLN A 99 -10.38 2.64 -0.43
C GLN A 99 -10.95 1.24 -0.68
N SER A 100 -12.27 1.14 -0.88
CA SER A 100 -12.94 -0.13 -1.17
C SER A 100 -12.45 -0.79 -2.44
N ALA A 101 -12.14 -0.01 -3.48
CA ALA A 101 -11.57 -0.54 -4.73
C ALA A 101 -10.20 -1.19 -4.52
N LEU A 102 -9.33 -0.58 -3.70
CA LEU A 102 -8.05 -1.18 -3.35
C LEU A 102 -8.23 -2.47 -2.53
N LEU A 103 -9.07 -2.42 -1.51
CA LEU A 103 -9.30 -3.55 -0.61
C LEU A 103 -9.95 -4.74 -1.32
N GLU A 104 -10.84 -4.49 -2.28
CA GLU A 104 -11.40 -5.53 -3.14
C GLU A 104 -10.31 -6.17 -4.01
N ALA A 105 -9.46 -5.37 -4.64
CA ALA A 105 -8.34 -5.88 -5.43
C ALA A 105 -7.38 -6.73 -4.59
N MET A 106 -7.14 -6.36 -3.33
CA MET A 106 -6.33 -7.13 -2.38
C MET A 106 -6.95 -8.51 -2.07
N GLU A 107 -8.25 -8.55 -1.87
CA GLU A 107 -8.98 -9.77 -1.51
C GLU A 107 -9.16 -10.69 -2.72
N GLU A 108 -9.68 -10.15 -3.81
CA GLU A 108 -10.05 -10.91 -5.01
C GLU A 108 -8.87 -11.26 -5.91
N ARG A 109 -7.73 -10.58 -5.76
CA ARG A 109 -6.54 -10.72 -6.63
C ARG A 109 -6.84 -10.48 -8.10
N GLN A 110 -7.87 -9.71 -8.37
CA GLN A 110 -8.33 -9.34 -9.72
C GLN A 110 -9.07 -8.02 -9.70
N VAL A 111 -9.22 -7.44 -10.87
CA VAL A 111 -9.97 -6.22 -11.11
C VAL A 111 -11.00 -6.47 -12.20
N SER A 112 -12.21 -6.03 -12.00
CA SER A 112 -13.27 -6.07 -13.02
C SER A 112 -13.43 -4.70 -13.66
N ALA A 113 -13.25 -4.64 -14.97
CA ALA A 113 -13.43 -3.44 -15.77
C ALA A 113 -14.26 -3.78 -17.01
N GLU A 114 -15.37 -3.07 -17.21
CA GLU A 114 -16.26 -3.20 -18.39
C GLU A 114 -16.68 -4.65 -18.68
N GLY A 115 -17.07 -5.38 -17.65
CA GLY A 115 -17.53 -6.77 -17.77
C GLY A 115 -16.41 -7.78 -18.03
N ARG A 116 -15.16 -7.35 -18.02
CA ARG A 116 -13.98 -8.24 -18.12
C ARG A 116 -13.22 -8.28 -16.81
N THR A 117 -12.72 -9.46 -16.47
CA THR A 117 -11.89 -9.69 -15.28
C THR A 117 -10.43 -9.74 -15.68
N HIS A 118 -9.62 -8.92 -15.02
CA HIS A 118 -8.19 -8.84 -15.19
C HIS A 118 -7.51 -9.33 -13.92
N ARG A 119 -6.76 -10.43 -13.99
CA ARG A 119 -6.00 -10.95 -12.85
C ARG A 119 -4.81 -10.05 -12.55
N LEU A 120 -4.57 -9.83 -11.26
CA LEU A 120 -3.38 -9.13 -10.81
C LEU A 120 -2.14 -10.05 -10.90
N PRO A 121 -0.93 -9.46 -11.03
CA PRO A 121 0.30 -10.25 -11.05
C PRO A 121 0.53 -10.97 -9.72
N GLU A 122 1.25 -12.09 -9.76
CA GLU A 122 1.68 -12.83 -8.59
C GLU A 122 3.20 -12.75 -8.43
N PRO A 123 3.70 -12.52 -7.22
CA PRO A 123 2.95 -12.15 -6.02
C PRO A 123 2.35 -10.74 -6.13
N PHE A 124 1.25 -10.50 -5.43
CA PHE A 124 0.67 -9.17 -5.27
C PHE A 124 0.68 -8.78 -3.80
N PHE A 125 1.45 -7.75 -3.48
CA PHE A 125 1.68 -7.30 -2.11
C PHE A 125 1.43 -5.81 -1.99
N VAL A 126 0.51 -5.44 -1.10
CA VAL A 126 0.20 -4.05 -0.80
C VAL A 126 0.81 -3.66 0.54
N ILE A 127 1.53 -2.57 0.54
CA ILE A 127 1.97 -1.86 1.73
C ILE A 127 1.15 -0.57 1.78
N ALA A 128 0.15 -0.53 2.65
CA ALA A 128 -0.62 0.67 2.88
C ALA A 128 -0.04 1.46 4.06
N THR A 129 -0.12 2.78 4.00
CA THR A 129 0.26 3.64 5.11
C THR A 129 -0.92 4.48 5.56
N GLN A 130 -0.98 4.76 6.84
CA GLN A 130 -1.89 5.76 7.40
C GLN A 130 -1.21 6.50 8.55
N ASN A 131 -1.62 7.76 8.73
CA ASN A 131 -1.24 8.55 9.89
C ASN A 131 -2.41 8.59 10.86
N PRO A 132 -2.36 7.86 11.99
CA PRO A 132 -3.48 7.79 12.93
C PRO A 132 -3.73 9.10 13.67
N GLN A 133 -2.78 10.02 13.69
CA GLN A 133 -2.90 11.32 14.36
C GLN A 133 -3.60 12.38 13.51
N GLU A 134 -3.66 12.18 12.20
CA GLU A 134 -4.25 13.13 11.27
C GLU A 134 -5.72 12.79 11.04
N GLN A 135 -6.62 13.55 11.67
CA GLN A 135 -8.06 13.31 11.61
C GLN A 135 -8.79 14.24 10.62
N LEU A 136 -8.25 15.44 10.38
CA LEU A 136 -8.87 16.41 9.48
C LEU A 136 -8.69 15.99 8.01
N GLY A 137 -9.80 15.93 7.28
CA GLY A 137 -9.80 15.57 5.86
C GLY A 137 -9.48 14.10 5.60
N THR A 138 -9.65 13.22 6.59
CA THR A 138 -9.43 11.79 6.48
C THR A 138 -10.72 10.98 6.61
N PHE A 139 -10.69 9.76 6.04
CA PHE A 139 -11.75 8.77 6.14
C PHE A 139 -11.14 7.51 6.77
N PRO A 140 -11.31 7.30 8.09
CA PRO A 140 -10.72 6.16 8.77
C PRO A 140 -11.29 4.84 8.22
N LEU A 141 -10.43 3.84 8.11
CA LEU A 141 -10.83 2.50 7.71
C LEU A 141 -11.63 1.83 8.83
N PRO A 142 -12.81 1.25 8.55
CA PRO A 142 -13.53 0.42 9.50
C PRO A 142 -12.71 -0.81 9.91
N GLU A 143 -12.91 -1.32 11.12
CA GLU A 143 -12.21 -2.51 11.63
C GLU A 143 -12.34 -3.72 10.69
N SER A 144 -13.53 -3.93 10.11
CA SER A 144 -13.75 -5.03 9.14
C SER A 144 -12.89 -4.93 7.87
N GLN A 145 -12.42 -3.74 7.54
CA GLN A 145 -11.51 -3.52 6.40
C GLN A 145 -10.05 -3.63 6.82
N LEU A 146 -9.72 -3.31 8.07
CA LEU A 146 -8.39 -3.48 8.63
C LEU A 146 -7.98 -4.97 8.72
N ASP A 147 -8.93 -5.87 8.88
CA ASP A 147 -8.70 -7.33 8.90
C ASP A 147 -8.14 -7.90 7.59
N ARG A 148 -8.19 -7.14 6.50
CA ARG A 148 -7.59 -7.54 5.22
C ARG A 148 -6.07 -7.40 5.20
N PHE A 149 -5.51 -6.70 6.18
CA PHE A 149 -4.06 -6.62 6.38
C PHE A 149 -3.61 -7.71 7.34
N LEU A 150 -2.67 -8.53 6.88
CA LEU A 150 -2.13 -9.61 7.71
C LEU A 150 -1.37 -9.09 8.92
N MET A 151 -0.68 -7.96 8.75
CA MET A 151 0.08 -7.31 9.81
C MET A 151 -0.15 -5.80 9.81
N ARG A 152 -0.14 -5.24 11.01
CA ARG A 152 -0.09 -3.80 11.28
C ARG A 152 1.21 -3.52 12.03
N ILE A 153 2.06 -2.66 11.47
CA ILE A 153 3.36 -2.33 12.05
C ILE A 153 3.43 -0.82 12.29
N SER A 154 3.79 -0.45 13.52
CA SER A 154 4.14 0.93 13.83
C SER A 154 5.64 1.12 13.64
N LEU A 155 6.01 2.14 12.86
CA LEU A 155 7.40 2.53 12.61
C LEU A 155 7.85 3.64 13.58
N CYS A 156 7.24 3.76 14.76
CA CYS A 156 7.54 4.80 15.73
C CYS A 156 9.03 5.10 15.81
N LEU A 157 9.38 6.37 15.81
CA LEU A 157 10.71 6.81 16.22
C LEU A 157 10.80 6.53 17.72
N LEU A 158 11.40 5.40 18.07
CA LEU A 158 11.89 5.21 19.42
C LEU A 158 12.97 6.28 19.63
N TYR A 159 12.61 7.37 20.26
CA TYR A 159 13.58 8.10 21.04
C TYR A 159 13.97 7.14 22.17
N THR A 160 15.01 6.36 21.95
CA THR A 160 15.70 5.75 23.07
C THR A 160 16.33 6.89 23.84
N SER A 161 15.67 7.32 24.87
CA SER A 161 16.28 8.06 25.98
C SER A 161 17.16 7.07 26.77
N ASP A 162 18.16 6.52 26.13
CA ASP A 162 19.30 5.90 26.82
C ASP A 162 20.39 6.95 26.95
N ALA A 163 20.04 8.04 27.57
CA ALA A 163 20.99 9.00 28.08
C ALA A 163 20.57 9.33 29.50
N ALA A 164 20.67 8.38 30.37
CA ALA A 164 20.72 8.60 31.80
C ALA A 164 21.18 7.32 32.48
N ASP A 165 22.36 7.27 32.82
CA ASP A 165 22.83 7.13 34.18
C ASP A 165 24.26 6.60 34.19
N ASP A 166 25.17 7.49 33.95
CA ASP A 166 26.53 7.36 34.50
C ASP A 166 26.76 8.58 35.37
N SER A 167 26.17 8.54 36.53
CA SER A 167 26.59 9.33 37.66
C SER A 167 26.80 8.40 38.84
N LEU A 168 28.02 7.86 38.90
CA LEU A 168 28.74 7.65 40.16
C LEU A 168 30.16 7.20 39.83
#